data_76adb02d866b4468c8513e387e45ca63
#
_entry.id   76adb02d866b4468c8513e387e45ca63
#
_cell.length_a   1.000
_cell.length_b   1.000
_cell.length_c   1.000
_cell.angle_alpha   90.00
_cell.angle_beta   90.00
_cell.angle_gamma   90.00
#
_symmetry.space_group_name_H-M   'P 1'
#
loop_
_entity.id
_entity.type
_entity.pdbx_description
1 polymer ?
#
loop_
_entity_poly.entity_id
_entity_poly.type
_entity_poly.pdbx_seq_one_letter_code
_entity_poly.pdbx_strand_id
1 'polypeptide(L)'
;MPGTGNTGFETFQGNFIPALKGQSYADAVWLNIPGSLLDDSQTNSEYIAYAINYISGIASRNVSVIAWSQGNINTQWAFKYWPSARQVTTTHIAISPDYAGTTMVPLICPEGLPCPLSVLQQRYLGASNFITTLRSENGDSAYVPTTTLYSSNFDLIVQPQQGTGASAFLLDARNVGVTNNEVQTICAGTVAGGFWTHESMLINSLTFALAKDALINGGPGRVSRIDLKTVCNQPLTPGLGLAELLLTENSLLIGLAKIITTPLKATTEPATRAYVNVMPACDA
;
A
#
# COMPACT_ATOMS: atom_id res chain seq x y z
N MET A 1 -4.38 -1.38 -5.79
CA MET A 1 -5.01 -0.30 -5.02
C MET A 1 -4.11 0.92 -5.08
N PRO A 2 -4.62 2.09 -5.50
CA PRO A 2 -3.79 3.30 -5.70
C PRO A 2 -3.35 3.96 -4.39
N GLY A 3 -2.44 4.95 -4.52
CA GLY A 3 -2.10 5.87 -3.43
C GLY A 3 -2.93 7.16 -3.43
N THR A 4 -2.68 8.03 -2.47
CA THR A 4 -3.37 9.30 -2.25
C THR A 4 -3.41 10.16 -3.52
N GLY A 5 -4.59 10.65 -3.89
CA GLY A 5 -4.78 11.51 -5.05
C GLY A 5 -4.63 10.80 -6.40
N ASN A 6 -4.57 9.47 -6.44
CA ASN A 6 -4.40 8.73 -7.69
C ASN A 6 -5.56 7.77 -7.97
N THR A 7 -5.78 7.48 -9.23
CA THR A 7 -6.54 6.32 -9.68
C THR A 7 -5.61 5.11 -9.79
N GLY A 8 -6.18 3.90 -9.86
CA GLY A 8 -5.38 2.70 -10.06
C GLY A 8 -4.60 2.72 -11.38
N PHE A 9 -5.19 3.27 -12.44
CA PHE A 9 -4.49 3.40 -13.71
C PHE A 9 -3.29 4.37 -13.60
N GLU A 10 -3.49 5.56 -13.03
CA GLU A 10 -2.42 6.54 -12.84
C GLU A 10 -1.25 5.99 -12.01
N THR A 11 -1.54 5.21 -10.97
CA THR A 11 -0.52 4.58 -10.12
C THR A 11 0.27 3.51 -10.86
N PHE A 12 -0.41 2.65 -11.64
CA PHE A 12 0.19 1.39 -12.08
C PHE A 12 0.55 1.33 -13.58
N GLN A 13 0.24 2.35 -14.38
CA GLN A 13 0.48 2.35 -15.82
C GLN A 13 1.97 2.29 -16.22
N GLY A 14 2.88 2.78 -15.36
CA GLY A 14 4.33 2.78 -15.59
C GLY A 14 5.06 1.61 -14.92
N ASN A 15 4.36 0.68 -14.28
CA ASN A 15 5.01 -0.35 -13.48
C ASN A 15 4.27 -1.69 -13.54
N PHE A 16 3.38 -2.03 -12.62
CA PHE A 16 2.75 -3.35 -12.54
C PHE A 16 1.83 -3.68 -13.72
N ILE A 17 1.14 -2.72 -14.33
CA ILE A 17 0.29 -3.00 -15.52
C ILE A 17 1.14 -3.55 -16.68
N PRO A 18 2.19 -2.86 -17.16
CA PRO A 18 3.02 -3.41 -18.23
C PRO A 18 3.83 -4.63 -17.80
N ALA A 19 4.31 -4.69 -16.54
CA ALA A 19 5.11 -5.81 -16.04
C ALA A 19 4.31 -7.13 -15.93
N LEU A 20 3.00 -7.06 -15.63
CA LEU A 20 2.13 -8.22 -15.52
C LEU A 20 1.43 -8.59 -16.84
N LYS A 21 1.48 -7.72 -17.85
CA LYS A 21 0.82 -7.95 -19.12
C LYS A 21 1.32 -9.24 -19.80
N GLY A 22 0.39 -10.15 -20.09
CA GLY A 22 0.69 -11.42 -20.75
C GLY A 22 1.39 -12.47 -19.89
N GLN A 23 1.49 -12.24 -18.57
CA GLN A 23 2.05 -13.23 -17.66
C GLN A 23 1.01 -14.32 -17.36
N SER A 24 1.45 -15.58 -17.34
CA SER A 24 0.57 -16.73 -17.10
C SER A 24 0.11 -16.86 -15.64
N TYR A 25 0.77 -16.18 -14.71
CA TYR A 25 0.52 -16.27 -13.26
C TYR A 25 -0.33 -15.11 -12.71
N ALA A 26 -0.62 -14.08 -13.50
CA ALA A 26 -1.41 -12.95 -13.06
C ALA A 26 -2.17 -12.29 -14.21
N ASP A 27 -3.38 -11.85 -13.91
CA ASP A 27 -4.20 -10.98 -14.77
C ASP A 27 -4.55 -9.72 -13.96
N ALA A 28 -4.03 -8.57 -14.41
CA ALA A 28 -4.07 -7.34 -13.64
C ALA A 28 -5.39 -6.60 -13.79
N VAL A 29 -6.04 -6.32 -12.66
CA VAL A 29 -7.20 -5.43 -12.55
C VAL A 29 -6.82 -4.25 -11.66
N TRP A 30 -7.08 -3.02 -12.10
CA TRP A 30 -6.82 -1.83 -11.30
C TRP A 30 -8.10 -1.14 -10.86
N LEU A 31 -8.09 -0.59 -9.65
CA LEU A 31 -9.26 0.01 -9.03
C LEU A 31 -9.17 1.54 -9.08
N ASN A 32 -10.16 2.16 -9.74
CA ASN A 32 -10.33 3.61 -9.76
C ASN A 32 -11.40 4.00 -8.74
N ILE A 33 -10.96 4.39 -7.55
CA ILE A 33 -11.88 4.82 -6.47
C ILE A 33 -12.33 6.25 -6.75
N PRO A 34 -13.64 6.58 -6.59
CA PRO A 34 -14.14 7.94 -6.72
C PRO A 34 -13.37 8.93 -5.85
N GLY A 35 -13.17 10.15 -6.34
CA GLY A 35 -12.40 11.16 -5.61
C GLY A 35 -10.90 10.86 -5.49
N SER A 36 -10.37 9.86 -6.20
CA SER A 36 -8.94 9.51 -6.19
C SER A 36 -8.40 9.28 -4.77
N LEU A 37 -9.14 8.57 -3.93
CA LEU A 37 -8.81 8.29 -2.53
C LEU A 37 -8.72 9.52 -1.60
N LEU A 38 -9.19 10.70 -2.01
CA LEU A 38 -9.13 11.93 -1.19
C LEU A 38 -10.33 12.08 -0.24
N ASP A 39 -11.35 11.25 -0.37
CA ASP A 39 -12.49 11.18 0.56
C ASP A 39 -12.11 10.45 1.85
N ASP A 40 -13.06 10.33 2.80
CA ASP A 40 -12.92 9.58 4.05
C ASP A 40 -12.32 8.18 3.80
N SER A 41 -11.21 7.87 4.46
CA SER A 41 -10.51 6.60 4.33
C SER A 41 -11.41 5.39 4.66
N GLN A 42 -12.42 5.57 5.52
CA GLN A 42 -13.40 4.52 5.80
C GLN A 42 -14.26 4.23 4.55
N THR A 43 -14.74 5.28 3.86
CA THR A 43 -15.45 5.15 2.58
C THR A 43 -14.56 4.50 1.51
N ASN A 44 -13.32 4.94 1.41
CA ASN A 44 -12.35 4.36 0.47
C ASN A 44 -12.12 2.87 0.73
N SER A 45 -12.10 2.46 2.00
CA SER A 45 -11.94 1.06 2.41
C SER A 45 -13.16 0.20 2.07
N GLU A 46 -14.37 0.77 2.12
CA GLU A 46 -15.61 0.09 1.69
C GLU A 46 -15.56 -0.25 0.19
N TYR A 47 -15.08 0.69 -0.65
CA TYR A 47 -14.86 0.41 -2.08
C TYR A 47 -13.85 -0.72 -2.30
N ILE A 48 -12.78 -0.78 -1.50
CA ILE A 48 -11.77 -1.83 -1.60
C ILE A 48 -12.36 -3.19 -1.19
N ALA A 49 -13.07 -3.25 -0.06
CA ALA A 49 -13.71 -4.48 0.39
C ALA A 49 -14.73 -5.00 -0.64
N TYR A 50 -15.53 -4.10 -1.21
CA TYR A 50 -16.47 -4.44 -2.29
C TYR A 50 -15.73 -4.98 -3.51
N ALA A 51 -14.68 -4.29 -3.98
CA ALA A 51 -13.94 -4.67 -5.17
C ALA A 51 -13.27 -6.04 -5.02
N ILE A 52 -12.67 -6.35 -3.86
CA ILE A 52 -12.06 -7.65 -3.57
C ILE A 52 -13.10 -8.76 -3.71
N ASN A 53 -14.26 -8.62 -3.06
CA ASN A 53 -15.33 -9.61 -3.13
C ASN A 53 -15.92 -9.73 -4.55
N TYR A 54 -16.13 -8.59 -5.22
CA TYR A 54 -16.71 -8.55 -6.57
C TYR A 54 -15.78 -9.24 -7.59
N ILE A 55 -14.50 -8.88 -7.61
CA ILE A 55 -13.52 -9.46 -8.54
C ILE A 55 -13.35 -10.96 -8.28
N SER A 56 -13.27 -11.37 -7.01
CA SER A 56 -13.22 -12.79 -6.65
C SER A 56 -14.46 -13.53 -7.14
N GLY A 57 -15.64 -12.94 -6.98
CA GLY A 57 -16.91 -13.54 -7.42
C GLY A 57 -16.97 -13.74 -8.93
N ILE A 58 -16.67 -12.71 -9.74
CA ILE A 58 -16.73 -12.83 -11.20
C ILE A 58 -15.63 -13.72 -11.77
N ALA A 59 -14.44 -13.75 -11.13
CA ALA A 59 -13.33 -14.60 -11.53
C ALA A 59 -13.46 -16.05 -11.02
N SER A 60 -14.37 -16.31 -10.09
CA SER A 60 -14.55 -17.60 -9.40
C SER A 60 -13.22 -18.12 -8.79
N ARG A 61 -12.41 -17.22 -8.25
CA ARG A 61 -11.11 -17.52 -7.61
C ARG A 61 -10.73 -16.45 -6.60
N ASN A 62 -9.83 -16.80 -5.69
CA ASN A 62 -9.21 -15.82 -4.80
C ASN A 62 -8.39 -14.79 -5.59
N VAL A 63 -8.25 -13.59 -5.01
CA VAL A 63 -7.48 -12.48 -5.58
C VAL A 63 -6.22 -12.22 -4.75
N SER A 64 -5.19 -11.66 -5.39
CA SER A 64 -4.04 -11.06 -4.72
C SER A 64 -4.17 -9.55 -4.79
N VAL A 65 -3.86 -8.85 -3.70
CA VAL A 65 -3.97 -7.39 -3.63
C VAL A 65 -2.58 -6.77 -3.70
N ILE A 66 -2.35 -5.90 -4.69
CA ILE A 66 -1.17 -5.03 -4.75
C ILE A 66 -1.64 -3.63 -4.41
N ALA A 67 -1.05 -3.03 -3.38
CA ALA A 67 -1.40 -1.69 -2.94
C ALA A 67 -0.16 -0.79 -2.79
N TRP A 68 -0.33 0.49 -3.03
CA TRP A 68 0.71 1.50 -2.86
C TRP A 68 0.23 2.59 -1.89
N SER A 69 1.15 3.05 -0.98
CA SER A 69 0.90 4.19 -0.10
C SER A 69 -0.40 4.02 0.70
N GLN A 70 -1.26 5.04 0.75
CA GLN A 70 -2.59 5.02 1.39
C GLN A 70 -3.45 3.80 1.01
N GLY A 71 -3.28 3.26 -0.19
CA GLY A 71 -4.00 2.05 -0.60
C GLY A 71 -3.81 0.89 0.38
N ASN A 72 -2.68 0.85 1.09
CA ASN A 72 -2.38 -0.17 2.08
C ASN A 72 -3.17 -0.01 3.38
N ILE A 73 -3.28 1.19 3.94
CA ILE A 73 -4.09 1.42 5.15
C ILE A 73 -5.57 1.18 4.87
N ASN A 74 -6.06 1.55 3.69
CA ASN A 74 -7.43 1.28 3.30
C ASN A 74 -7.68 -0.22 3.08
N THR A 75 -6.71 -0.96 2.53
CA THR A 75 -6.76 -2.42 2.40
C THR A 75 -6.72 -3.10 3.77
N GLN A 76 -5.84 -2.65 4.67
CA GLN A 76 -5.75 -3.17 6.03
C GLN A 76 -7.05 -2.93 6.82
N TRP A 77 -7.67 -1.75 6.65
CA TRP A 77 -8.98 -1.43 7.21
C TRP A 77 -10.07 -2.34 6.63
N ALA A 78 -10.07 -2.56 5.31
CA ALA A 78 -10.98 -3.51 4.67
C ALA A 78 -10.81 -4.92 5.23
N PHE A 79 -9.60 -5.39 5.45
CA PHE A 79 -9.34 -6.67 6.07
C PHE A 79 -9.76 -6.72 7.54
N LYS A 80 -9.61 -5.64 8.29
CA LYS A 80 -10.04 -5.57 9.69
C LYS A 80 -11.56 -5.73 9.84
N TYR A 81 -12.33 -5.03 9.01
CA TYR A 81 -13.78 -4.91 9.19
C TYR A 81 -14.63 -5.73 8.22
N TRP A 82 -14.06 -6.32 7.18
CA TRP A 82 -14.76 -7.20 6.22
C TRP A 82 -14.09 -8.58 6.12
N PRO A 83 -14.45 -9.53 7.01
CA PRO A 83 -13.92 -10.89 6.98
C PRO A 83 -14.05 -11.57 5.61
N SER A 84 -15.14 -11.28 4.87
CA SER A 84 -15.35 -11.80 3.52
C SER A 84 -14.23 -11.42 2.54
N ALA A 85 -13.68 -10.20 2.67
CA ALA A 85 -12.57 -9.76 1.82
C ALA A 85 -11.29 -10.56 2.16
N ARG A 86 -11.02 -10.85 3.45
CA ARG A 86 -9.88 -11.69 3.86
C ARG A 86 -9.98 -13.11 3.30
N GLN A 87 -11.17 -13.71 3.38
CA GLN A 87 -11.42 -15.10 2.98
C GLN A 87 -11.12 -15.35 1.51
N VAL A 88 -11.25 -14.34 0.66
CA VAL A 88 -11.01 -14.43 -0.77
C VAL A 88 -9.70 -13.78 -1.21
N THR A 89 -8.84 -13.35 -0.27
CA THR A 89 -7.53 -12.78 -0.57
C THR A 89 -6.42 -13.79 -0.31
N THR A 90 -5.62 -14.09 -1.34
CA THR A 90 -4.49 -15.03 -1.24
C THR A 90 -3.28 -14.37 -0.60
N THR A 91 -2.92 -13.16 -1.00
CA THR A 91 -1.77 -12.42 -0.49
C THR A 91 -1.95 -10.91 -0.68
N HIS A 92 -1.35 -10.13 0.22
CA HIS A 92 -1.25 -8.68 0.13
C HIS A 92 0.21 -8.27 -0.13
N ILE A 93 0.43 -7.53 -1.19
CA ILE A 93 1.71 -6.96 -1.57
C ILE A 93 1.62 -5.46 -1.33
N ALA A 94 2.28 -5.01 -0.28
CA ALA A 94 2.17 -3.66 0.25
C ALA A 94 3.43 -2.85 -0.08
N ILE A 95 3.31 -1.89 -0.98
CA ILE A 95 4.43 -1.08 -1.47
C ILE A 95 4.36 0.30 -0.83
N SER A 96 5.46 0.74 -0.22
CA SER A 96 5.59 2.00 0.52
C SER A 96 4.40 2.25 1.48
N PRO A 97 4.00 1.28 2.31
CA PRO A 97 2.80 1.41 3.13
C PRO A 97 3.01 2.38 4.30
N ASP A 98 1.92 3.01 4.71
CA ASP A 98 1.82 3.98 5.80
C ASP A 98 0.95 3.47 6.97
N TYR A 99 1.13 2.22 7.39
CA TYR A 99 0.30 1.57 8.42
C TYR A 99 0.26 2.28 9.79
N ALA A 100 1.30 3.05 10.12
CA ALA A 100 1.30 3.92 11.29
C ALA A 100 1.03 5.40 10.95
N GLY A 101 0.59 5.69 9.72
CA GLY A 101 0.50 7.05 9.20
C GLY A 101 1.86 7.64 8.89
N THR A 102 1.94 8.96 8.71
CA THR A 102 3.21 9.63 8.44
C THR A 102 3.33 10.96 9.20
N THR A 103 4.54 11.23 9.69
CA THR A 103 4.91 12.51 10.31
C THR A 103 5.02 13.64 9.28
N MET A 104 4.94 13.35 7.98
CA MET A 104 5.10 14.34 6.92
C MET A 104 3.80 15.07 6.56
N VAL A 105 2.63 14.60 7.01
CA VAL A 105 1.33 15.25 6.74
C VAL A 105 1.31 16.74 7.13
N PRO A 106 1.84 17.19 8.27
CA PRO A 106 1.82 18.61 8.62
C PRO A 106 2.53 19.54 7.63
N LEU A 107 3.43 19.01 6.78
CA LEU A 107 4.12 19.82 5.76
C LEU A 107 3.21 20.20 4.59
N ILE A 108 2.25 19.34 4.24
CA ILE A 108 1.30 19.58 3.14
C ILE A 108 -0.09 19.99 3.64
N CYS A 109 -0.41 19.62 4.88
CA CYS A 109 -1.67 19.86 5.56
C CYS A 109 -1.42 20.39 6.97
N PRO A 110 -1.00 21.66 7.13
CA PRO A 110 -0.78 22.26 8.45
C PRO A 110 -2.03 22.18 9.33
N GLU A 111 -1.81 22.10 10.64
CA GLU A 111 -2.91 22.02 11.61
C GLU A 111 -3.82 23.25 11.53
N GLY A 112 -5.14 23.02 11.63
CA GLY A 112 -6.15 24.06 11.56
C GLY A 112 -6.50 24.55 10.15
N LEU A 113 -5.78 24.11 9.11
CA LEU A 113 -6.11 24.43 7.72
C LEU A 113 -6.95 23.31 7.08
N PRO A 114 -7.86 23.67 6.12
CA PRO A 114 -8.63 22.69 5.39
C PRO A 114 -7.73 21.75 4.57
N CYS A 115 -7.90 20.45 4.75
CA CYS A 115 -7.13 19.39 4.12
C CYS A 115 -8.06 18.29 3.62
N PRO A 116 -7.69 17.51 2.58
CA PRO A 116 -8.47 16.34 2.18
C PRO A 116 -8.67 15.38 3.35
N LEU A 117 -9.86 14.79 3.44
CA LEU A 117 -10.24 13.94 4.57
C LEU A 117 -9.25 12.78 4.79
N SER A 118 -8.91 12.07 3.73
CA SER A 118 -7.96 10.95 3.81
C SER A 118 -6.56 11.38 4.21
N VAL A 119 -6.11 12.59 3.83
CA VAL A 119 -4.78 13.09 4.22
C VAL A 119 -4.74 13.43 5.70
N LEU A 120 -5.82 13.99 6.27
CA LEU A 120 -5.95 14.16 7.73
C LEU A 120 -5.83 12.83 8.47
N GLN A 121 -6.44 11.78 7.91
CA GLN A 121 -6.47 10.43 8.45
C GLN A 121 -5.13 9.67 8.30
N GLN A 122 -4.19 10.18 7.53
CA GLN A 122 -2.83 9.66 7.40
C GLN A 122 -1.82 10.29 8.38
N ARG A 123 -2.24 11.20 9.26
CA ARG A 123 -1.37 11.70 10.33
C ARG A 123 -0.84 10.54 11.17
N TYR A 124 0.39 10.69 11.64
CA TYR A 124 1.08 9.64 12.40
C TYR A 124 0.29 9.19 13.64
N LEU A 125 0.51 7.96 14.04
CA LEU A 125 -0.10 7.30 15.21
C LEU A 125 -0.13 8.23 16.44
N GLY A 126 -1.31 8.33 17.05
CA GLY A 126 -1.58 9.25 18.16
C GLY A 126 -2.11 10.63 17.74
N ALA A 127 -1.87 11.05 16.48
CA ALA A 127 -2.42 12.28 15.91
C ALA A 127 -3.61 12.03 14.96
N SER A 128 -3.85 10.78 14.57
CA SER A 128 -5.00 10.33 13.77
C SER A 128 -5.85 9.33 14.53
N ASN A 129 -7.16 9.59 14.59
CA ASN A 129 -8.13 8.64 15.12
C ASN A 129 -8.27 7.42 14.20
N PHE A 130 -8.23 7.63 12.88
CA PHE A 130 -8.29 6.53 11.91
C PHE A 130 -7.11 5.57 12.09
N ILE A 131 -5.87 6.05 12.13
CA ILE A 131 -4.69 5.21 12.32
C ILE A 131 -4.70 4.53 13.70
N THR A 132 -5.08 5.25 14.75
CA THR A 132 -5.20 4.69 16.10
C THR A 132 -6.21 3.55 16.14
N THR A 133 -7.37 3.74 15.51
CA THR A 133 -8.43 2.71 15.40
C THR A 133 -7.99 1.54 14.51
N LEU A 134 -7.33 1.82 13.38
CA LEU A 134 -6.79 0.79 12.51
C LEU A 134 -5.85 -0.15 13.26
N ARG A 135 -4.95 0.40 14.06
CA ARG A 135 -3.91 -0.36 14.77
C ARG A 135 -4.37 -0.98 16.09
N SER A 136 -5.51 -0.57 16.64
CA SER A 136 -6.07 -1.17 17.86
C SER A 136 -6.38 -2.67 17.64
N GLU A 137 -6.45 -3.44 18.72
CA GLU A 137 -6.86 -4.86 18.71
C GLU A 137 -6.06 -5.70 17.69
N ASN A 138 -4.74 -5.64 17.77
CA ASN A 138 -3.81 -6.28 16.84
C ASN A 138 -3.98 -5.86 15.36
N GLY A 139 -4.56 -4.69 15.09
CA GLY A 139 -4.66 -4.16 13.73
C GLY A 139 -3.32 -3.69 13.13
N ASP A 140 -2.25 -3.68 13.92
CA ASP A 140 -0.86 -3.53 13.50
C ASP A 140 -0.22 -4.84 13.02
N SER A 141 -0.98 -5.91 12.99
CA SER A 141 -0.59 -7.23 12.47
C SER A 141 -1.35 -7.56 11.19
N ALA A 142 -0.72 -8.32 10.29
CA ALA A 142 -1.33 -8.75 9.05
C ALA A 142 -2.58 -9.62 9.28
N TYR A 143 -3.57 -9.45 8.41
CA TYR A 143 -4.79 -10.26 8.35
C TYR A 143 -4.75 -11.38 7.32
N VAL A 144 -3.87 -11.26 6.34
CA VAL A 144 -3.61 -12.24 5.27
C VAL A 144 -2.09 -12.29 5.03
N PRO A 145 -1.57 -13.32 4.34
CA PRO A 145 -0.15 -13.37 3.99
C PRO A 145 0.30 -12.06 3.35
N THR A 146 1.28 -11.36 3.94
CA THR A 146 1.64 -9.99 3.53
C THR A 146 3.13 -9.83 3.28
N THR A 147 3.46 -9.16 2.17
CA THR A 147 4.80 -8.71 1.81
C THR A 147 4.84 -7.19 1.87
N THR A 148 5.54 -6.59 2.83
CA THR A 148 5.78 -5.15 2.81
C THR A 148 7.10 -4.85 2.09
N LEU A 149 7.13 -3.76 1.35
CA LEU A 149 8.24 -3.32 0.51
C LEU A 149 8.40 -1.82 0.68
N TYR A 150 9.51 -1.37 1.22
CA TYR A 150 9.69 0.05 1.52
C TYR A 150 11.14 0.51 1.40
N SER A 151 11.29 1.80 1.12
CA SER A 151 12.56 2.52 1.12
C SER A 151 12.71 3.27 2.44
N SER A 152 13.88 3.26 3.04
CA SER A 152 14.11 3.88 4.34
C SER A 152 14.13 5.42 4.31
N ASN A 153 15.29 6.05 4.41
CA ASN A 153 15.43 7.50 4.51
C ASN A 153 15.13 8.26 3.20
N PHE A 154 14.97 7.57 2.09
CA PHE A 154 14.71 8.19 0.78
C PHE A 154 13.21 8.27 0.45
N ASP A 155 12.36 7.62 1.22
CA ASP A 155 10.92 7.86 1.19
C ASP A 155 10.63 9.17 1.94
N LEU A 156 10.39 10.25 1.19
CA LEU A 156 10.12 11.58 1.77
C LEU A 156 8.63 11.82 2.05
N ILE A 157 7.78 10.84 1.77
CA ILE A 157 6.32 10.95 1.94
C ILE A 157 5.86 10.20 3.19
N VAL A 158 6.38 9.00 3.43
CA VAL A 158 6.05 8.20 4.61
C VAL A 158 7.27 8.12 5.54
N GLN A 159 7.14 8.73 6.72
CA GLN A 159 8.15 8.68 7.76
C GLN A 159 7.50 8.47 9.14
N PRO A 160 8.14 7.74 10.07
CA PRO A 160 9.42 7.01 9.92
C PRO A 160 9.28 5.80 9.00
N GLN A 161 10.36 5.45 8.26
CA GLN A 161 10.33 4.33 7.31
C GLN A 161 11.59 3.45 7.40
N GLN A 162 12.15 3.28 8.60
CA GLN A 162 13.37 2.52 8.83
C GLN A 162 13.21 1.43 9.89
N GLY A 163 13.71 0.24 9.60
CA GLY A 163 13.75 -0.89 10.53
C GLY A 163 12.38 -1.30 11.05
N THR A 164 12.32 -1.79 12.30
CA THR A 164 11.07 -2.20 12.95
C THR A 164 10.20 -1.03 13.41
N GLY A 165 10.73 0.19 13.41
CA GLY A 165 9.99 1.42 13.68
C GLY A 165 9.34 2.03 12.44
N ALA A 166 9.54 1.43 11.27
CA ALA A 166 8.95 1.90 10.02
C ALA A 166 7.42 1.88 10.07
N SER A 167 6.80 2.91 9.52
CA SER A 167 5.35 2.92 9.32
C SER A 167 4.87 1.75 8.46
N ALA A 168 5.72 1.26 7.58
CA ALA A 168 5.50 0.09 6.74
C ALA A 168 5.53 -1.25 7.48
N PHE A 169 6.07 -1.30 8.71
CA PHE A 169 6.29 -2.56 9.41
C PHE A 169 4.99 -3.14 9.96
N LEU A 170 4.70 -4.40 9.60
CA LEU A 170 3.59 -5.17 10.18
C LEU A 170 4.10 -6.31 11.05
N LEU A 171 3.39 -6.57 12.14
CA LEU A 171 3.53 -7.75 12.97
C LEU A 171 2.79 -8.95 12.35
N ASP A 172 2.99 -10.12 12.91
CA ASP A 172 2.33 -11.37 12.50
C ASP A 172 1.68 -12.10 13.71
N ALA A 173 0.88 -11.37 14.48
CA ALA A 173 0.20 -11.93 15.67
C ALA A 173 -0.78 -13.07 15.31
N ARG A 174 -1.25 -13.10 14.04
CA ARG A 174 -2.17 -14.13 13.52
C ARG A 174 -1.47 -15.31 12.86
N ASN A 175 -0.13 -15.27 12.79
CA ASN A 175 0.69 -16.30 12.14
C ASN A 175 0.24 -16.62 10.69
N VAL A 176 -0.19 -15.60 9.96
CA VAL A 176 -0.58 -15.72 8.54
C VAL A 176 0.61 -15.69 7.58
N GLY A 177 1.75 -15.24 8.06
CA GLY A 177 2.98 -15.05 7.30
C GLY A 177 3.18 -13.60 6.88
N VAL A 178 4.26 -12.98 7.37
CA VAL A 178 4.66 -11.60 7.02
C VAL A 178 6.14 -11.58 6.65
N THR A 179 6.48 -10.78 5.64
CA THR A 179 7.85 -10.36 5.38
C THR A 179 7.91 -8.85 5.29
N ASN A 180 8.81 -8.23 6.06
CA ASN A 180 9.05 -6.79 6.04
C ASN A 180 10.37 -6.54 5.32
N ASN A 181 10.31 -5.87 4.17
CA ASN A 181 11.42 -5.80 3.22
C ASN A 181 11.86 -4.35 2.98
N GLU A 182 12.82 -3.90 3.77
CA GLU A 182 13.54 -2.64 3.56
C GLU A 182 14.61 -2.84 2.48
N VAL A 183 14.46 -2.17 1.32
CA VAL A 183 15.32 -2.44 0.17
C VAL A 183 16.79 -2.08 0.43
N GLN A 184 17.06 -1.04 1.22
CA GLN A 184 18.43 -0.64 1.60
C GLN A 184 19.12 -1.68 2.49
N THR A 185 18.35 -2.45 3.26
CA THR A 185 18.88 -3.54 4.09
C THR A 185 19.13 -4.78 3.26
N ILE A 186 18.17 -5.18 2.40
CA ILE A 186 18.26 -6.42 1.62
C ILE A 186 19.26 -6.30 0.47
N CYS A 187 19.26 -5.20 -0.24
CA CYS A 187 20.13 -4.92 -1.39
C CYS A 187 21.24 -3.91 -1.06
N ALA A 188 21.79 -3.96 0.16
CA ALA A 188 22.79 -3.02 0.63
C ALA A 188 23.98 -2.87 -0.34
N GLY A 189 24.35 -1.63 -0.66
CA GLY A 189 25.49 -1.32 -1.53
C GLY A 189 25.28 -1.64 -3.02
N THR A 190 24.08 -2.01 -3.44
CA THR A 190 23.75 -2.28 -4.83
C THR A 190 22.67 -1.34 -5.37
N VAL A 191 22.37 -1.42 -6.67
CA VAL A 191 21.50 -0.44 -7.34
C VAL A 191 20.07 -0.50 -6.79
N ALA A 192 19.51 -1.68 -6.55
CA ALA A 192 18.14 -1.83 -6.03
C ALA A 192 18.01 -1.41 -4.56
N GLY A 193 19.12 -1.35 -3.80
CA GLY A 193 19.18 -0.81 -2.43
C GLY A 193 19.69 0.63 -2.36
N GLY A 194 19.77 1.35 -3.48
CA GLY A 194 20.23 2.73 -3.57
C GLY A 194 19.17 3.77 -3.19
N PHE A 195 19.14 4.86 -3.93
CA PHE A 195 18.19 5.96 -3.74
C PHE A 195 16.86 5.61 -4.41
N TRP A 196 15.84 5.31 -3.60
CA TRP A 196 14.49 5.00 -4.06
C TRP A 196 13.47 5.87 -3.31
N THR A 197 12.73 6.67 -4.08
CA THR A 197 11.65 7.54 -3.57
C THR A 197 10.41 6.71 -3.25
N HIS A 198 9.40 7.36 -2.68
CA HIS A 198 8.12 6.75 -2.33
C HIS A 198 7.45 6.04 -3.52
N GLU A 199 7.38 6.71 -4.66
CA GLU A 199 6.76 6.22 -5.90
C GLU A 199 7.68 5.30 -6.70
N SER A 200 8.99 5.55 -6.73
CA SER A 200 9.93 4.72 -7.48
C SER A 200 10.04 3.28 -6.93
N MET A 201 9.61 3.05 -5.70
CA MET A 201 9.45 1.70 -5.15
C MET A 201 8.53 0.81 -6.00
N LEU A 202 7.56 1.38 -6.72
CA LEU A 202 6.67 0.64 -7.63
C LEU A 202 7.38 0.00 -8.82
N ILE A 203 8.55 0.48 -9.20
CA ILE A 203 9.32 0.00 -10.36
C ILE A 203 10.68 -0.62 -9.95
N ASN A 204 10.98 -0.65 -8.67
CA ASN A 204 12.20 -1.25 -8.12
C ASN A 204 12.25 -2.76 -8.43
N SER A 205 13.41 -3.27 -8.84
CA SER A 205 13.58 -4.68 -9.21
C SER A 205 13.33 -5.66 -8.06
N LEU A 206 13.75 -5.34 -6.83
CA LEU A 206 13.48 -6.18 -5.65
C LEU A 206 11.99 -6.19 -5.31
N THR A 207 11.33 -5.03 -5.40
CA THR A 207 9.88 -4.91 -5.20
C THR A 207 9.13 -5.84 -6.13
N PHE A 208 9.45 -5.81 -7.43
CA PHE A 208 8.79 -6.68 -8.40
C PHE A 208 9.13 -8.15 -8.20
N ALA A 209 10.38 -8.49 -7.89
CA ALA A 209 10.80 -9.88 -7.69
C ALA A 209 10.06 -10.53 -6.51
N LEU A 210 9.93 -9.81 -5.37
CA LEU A 210 9.20 -10.31 -4.20
C LEU A 210 7.68 -10.31 -4.42
N ALA A 211 7.15 -9.34 -5.16
CA ALA A 211 5.74 -9.34 -5.57
C ALA A 211 5.42 -10.55 -6.46
N LYS A 212 6.26 -10.81 -7.47
CA LYS A 212 6.12 -11.98 -8.34
C LYS A 212 6.21 -13.29 -7.55
N ASP A 213 7.16 -13.40 -6.64
CA ASP A 213 7.30 -14.58 -5.77
C ASP A 213 6.04 -14.81 -4.92
N ALA A 214 5.47 -13.75 -4.33
CA ALA A 214 4.22 -13.82 -3.58
C ALA A 214 3.03 -14.26 -4.45
N LEU A 215 2.91 -13.72 -5.66
CA LEU A 215 1.84 -14.08 -6.61
C LEU A 215 1.89 -15.55 -7.03
N ILE A 216 3.09 -16.07 -7.28
CA ILE A 216 3.28 -17.47 -7.73
C ILE A 216 3.07 -18.47 -6.58
N ASN A 217 3.50 -18.12 -5.37
CA ASN A 217 3.50 -19.05 -4.23
C ASN A 217 2.29 -18.89 -3.29
N GLY A 218 1.43 -17.90 -3.50
CA GLY A 218 0.21 -17.70 -2.72
C GLY A 218 0.46 -17.33 -1.25
N GLY A 219 1.59 -16.69 -0.94
CA GLY A 219 1.97 -16.28 0.41
C GLY A 219 2.93 -15.10 0.38
N PRO A 220 3.58 -14.73 1.50
CA PRO A 220 4.50 -13.61 1.44
C PRO A 220 5.70 -13.91 0.55
N GLY A 221 6.15 -12.92 -0.22
CA GLY A 221 7.37 -12.98 -1.00
C GLY A 221 8.59 -13.19 -0.10
N ARG A 222 9.49 -14.09 -0.47
CA ARG A 222 10.65 -14.46 0.34
C ARG A 222 11.94 -14.29 -0.41
N VAL A 223 12.89 -13.57 0.17
CA VAL A 223 14.25 -13.40 -0.38
C VAL A 223 14.98 -14.74 -0.62
N SER A 224 14.67 -15.78 0.15
CA SER A 224 15.26 -17.12 -0.01
C SER A 224 14.79 -17.86 -1.27
N ARG A 225 13.77 -17.35 -1.98
CA ARG A 225 13.23 -17.96 -3.20
C ARG A 225 13.58 -17.20 -4.48
N ILE A 226 14.36 -16.11 -4.36
CA ILE A 226 14.77 -15.30 -5.51
C ILE A 226 16.29 -15.24 -5.64
N ASP A 227 16.80 -14.98 -6.85
CA ASP A 227 18.22 -14.72 -7.08
C ASP A 227 18.55 -13.26 -6.70
N LEU A 228 18.84 -13.06 -5.40
CA LEU A 228 19.16 -11.74 -4.87
C LEU A 228 20.34 -11.08 -5.61
N LYS A 229 21.35 -11.85 -6.02
CA LYS A 229 22.53 -11.28 -6.69
C LYS A 229 22.14 -10.62 -8.01
N THR A 230 21.32 -11.29 -8.79
CA THR A 230 20.81 -10.71 -10.05
C THR A 230 19.84 -9.56 -9.79
N VAL A 231 18.87 -9.76 -8.90
CA VAL A 231 17.81 -8.78 -8.61
C VAL A 231 18.40 -7.49 -8.03
N CYS A 232 19.29 -7.57 -7.04
CA CYS A 232 19.85 -6.37 -6.41
C CYS A 232 20.75 -5.54 -7.35
N ASN A 233 21.30 -6.13 -8.40
CA ASN A 233 22.11 -5.43 -9.38
C ASN A 233 21.30 -4.88 -10.58
N GLN A 234 19.99 -5.08 -10.62
CA GLN A 234 19.09 -4.49 -11.61
C GLN A 234 18.44 -3.23 -11.04
N PRO A 235 18.48 -2.09 -11.73
CA PRO A 235 17.86 -0.87 -11.23
C PRO A 235 16.33 -0.94 -11.28
N LEU A 236 15.76 -1.41 -12.38
CA LEU A 236 14.32 -1.41 -12.63
C LEU A 236 13.78 -2.84 -12.79
N THR A 237 12.48 -2.96 -12.63
CA THR A 237 11.71 -4.16 -12.98
C THR A 237 12.09 -4.63 -14.39
N PRO A 238 12.40 -5.92 -14.61
CA PRO A 238 12.78 -6.44 -15.91
C PRO A 238 11.75 -6.12 -17.00
N GLY A 239 12.23 -5.61 -18.14
CA GLY A 239 11.39 -5.24 -19.28
C GLY A 239 10.82 -3.82 -19.21
N LEU A 240 11.04 -3.08 -18.15
CA LEU A 240 10.67 -1.68 -18.01
C LEU A 240 11.90 -0.77 -18.17
N GLY A 241 11.67 0.45 -18.65
CA GLY A 241 12.72 1.42 -18.94
C GLY A 241 12.44 2.82 -18.40
N LEU A 242 13.13 3.80 -19.00
CA LEU A 242 13.03 5.20 -18.56
C LEU A 242 11.61 5.78 -18.73
N ALA A 243 10.90 5.38 -19.79
CA ALA A 243 9.53 5.87 -20.03
C ALA A 243 8.59 5.42 -18.90
N GLU A 244 8.67 4.16 -18.50
CA GLU A 244 7.89 3.60 -17.39
C GLU A 244 8.29 4.20 -16.04
N LEU A 245 9.58 4.49 -15.83
CA LEU A 245 10.05 5.21 -14.64
C LEU A 245 9.42 6.61 -14.57
N LEU A 246 9.45 7.39 -15.65
CA LEU A 246 8.86 8.73 -15.68
C LEU A 246 7.34 8.71 -15.46
N LEU A 247 6.63 7.72 -16.01
CA LEU A 247 5.21 7.52 -15.74
C LEU A 247 4.94 7.18 -14.26
N THR A 248 5.82 6.39 -13.65
CA THR A 248 5.73 6.03 -12.22
C THR A 248 5.97 7.24 -11.34
N GLU A 249 7.04 8.02 -11.58
CA GLU A 249 7.37 9.25 -10.85
C GLU A 249 6.26 10.31 -10.96
N ASN A 250 5.55 10.38 -12.08
CA ASN A 250 4.44 11.31 -12.28
C ASN A 250 3.26 11.07 -11.31
N SER A 251 3.16 9.89 -10.71
CA SER A 251 2.11 9.57 -9.71
C SER A 251 2.14 10.53 -8.52
N LEU A 252 3.31 10.94 -8.05
CA LEU A 252 3.46 11.91 -6.96
C LEU A 252 2.92 13.29 -7.36
N LEU A 253 3.27 13.75 -8.56
CA LEU A 253 2.82 15.08 -9.06
C LEU A 253 1.31 15.11 -9.26
N ILE A 254 0.72 14.05 -9.78
CA ILE A 254 -0.74 13.90 -9.93
C ILE A 254 -1.40 13.94 -8.56
N GLY A 255 -0.89 13.18 -7.59
CA GLY A 255 -1.42 13.15 -6.23
C GLY A 255 -1.39 14.52 -5.56
N LEU A 256 -0.25 15.22 -5.61
CA LEU A 256 -0.09 16.57 -5.06
C LEU A 256 -1.06 17.58 -5.72
N ALA A 257 -1.18 17.57 -7.04
CA ALA A 257 -2.10 18.44 -7.75
C ALA A 257 -3.55 18.22 -7.31
N LYS A 258 -4.00 16.97 -7.16
CA LYS A 258 -5.34 16.62 -6.70
C LYS A 258 -5.58 16.94 -5.23
N ILE A 259 -4.59 16.77 -4.34
CA ILE A 259 -4.65 17.22 -2.94
C ILE A 259 -4.93 18.71 -2.87
N ILE A 260 -4.27 19.51 -3.71
CA ILE A 260 -4.45 20.97 -3.75
C ILE A 260 -5.82 21.35 -4.28
N THR A 261 -6.29 20.70 -5.34
CA THR A 261 -7.48 21.11 -6.10
C THR A 261 -8.80 20.48 -5.66
N THR A 262 -8.77 19.40 -4.86
CA THR A 262 -10.00 18.74 -4.40
C THR A 262 -10.88 19.66 -3.56
N PRO A 263 -12.22 19.64 -3.76
CA PRO A 263 -13.15 20.30 -2.87
C PRO A 263 -13.43 19.53 -1.55
N LEU A 264 -13.02 18.27 -1.47
CA LEU A 264 -13.26 17.38 -0.32
C LEU A 264 -12.28 17.69 0.82
N LYS A 265 -12.46 18.81 1.51
CA LYS A 265 -11.57 19.28 2.57
C LYS A 265 -12.32 19.55 3.87
N ALA A 266 -11.66 19.24 4.99
CA ALA A 266 -12.10 19.56 6.34
C ALA A 266 -10.90 20.00 7.20
N THR A 267 -11.16 20.50 8.39
CA THR A 267 -10.13 20.85 9.39
C THR A 267 -9.93 19.75 10.43
N THR A 268 -10.85 18.80 10.48
CA THR A 268 -10.83 17.66 11.44
C THR A 268 -11.16 16.35 10.74
N GLU A 269 -10.69 15.25 11.28
CA GLU A 269 -11.06 13.92 10.81
C GLU A 269 -12.57 13.65 10.99
N PRO A 270 -13.20 12.91 10.07
CA PRO A 270 -14.55 12.40 10.28
C PRO A 270 -14.57 11.40 11.45
N ALA A 271 -15.74 11.29 12.11
CA ALA A 271 -15.94 10.30 13.16
C ALA A 271 -15.83 8.86 12.58
N THR A 272 -15.42 7.92 13.41
CA THR A 272 -15.45 6.50 13.07
C THR A 272 -16.89 6.02 12.84
N ARG A 273 -17.06 5.16 11.86
CA ARG A 273 -18.37 4.61 11.49
C ARG A 273 -18.88 3.62 12.50
N ALA A 274 -20.20 3.47 12.58
CA ALA A 274 -20.87 2.62 13.56
C ALA A 274 -20.38 1.16 13.55
N TYR A 275 -20.04 0.62 12.39
CA TYR A 275 -19.54 -0.76 12.27
C TYR A 275 -18.25 -1.01 13.05
N VAL A 276 -17.44 0.01 13.31
CA VAL A 276 -16.20 -0.09 14.11
C VAL A 276 -16.48 -0.57 15.54
N ASN A 277 -17.65 -0.19 16.09
CA ASN A 277 -18.04 -0.51 17.45
C ASN A 277 -18.87 -1.81 17.56
N VAL A 278 -19.32 -2.38 16.45
CA VAL A 278 -20.27 -3.50 16.40
C VAL A 278 -19.63 -4.80 15.89
N MET A 279 -18.53 -4.69 15.15
CA MET A 279 -17.81 -5.87 14.67
C MET A 279 -17.00 -6.43 15.82
N PRO A 280 -17.31 -7.64 16.31
CA PRO A 280 -16.41 -8.30 17.24
C PRO A 280 -15.06 -8.43 16.57
N ALA A 281 -14.00 -8.24 17.33
CA ALA A 281 -12.68 -8.74 16.95
C ALA A 281 -12.85 -10.26 16.72
N CYS A 282 -13.15 -10.66 15.49
CA CYS A 282 -13.35 -12.05 15.12
C CYS A 282 -12.06 -12.87 15.15
N ASP A 283 -11.03 -12.39 15.84
CA ASP A 283 -9.72 -13.03 15.96
C ASP A 283 -9.04 -12.60 17.28
N ALA A 284 -9.76 -12.64 18.41
CA ALA A 284 -9.12 -12.58 19.72
C ALA A 284 -8.52 -13.94 20.06
#